data_35664fa279f434ddf298e019bfc4aaf3
#
_entry.id   35664fa279f434ddf298e019bfc4aaf3
#
_cell.length_a   1.000
_cell.length_b   1.000
_cell.length_c   1.000
_cell.angle_alpha   90.00
_cell.angle_beta   90.00
_cell.angle_gamma   90.00
#
_symmetry.space_group_name_H-M   'P 1'
#
loop_
_entity.id
_entity.type
_entity.pdbx_description
1 polymer ?
#
loop_
_entity_poly.entity_id
_entity_poly.type
_entity_poly.pdbx_seq_one_letter_code
_entity_poly.pdbx_strand_id
1 'polypeptide(L)'
;MTTKSPRDSQHNGLLLILGAGGLTAAIAVAAPGLGLPSTNSSSITNSPKEVIDQVWQIVYRDFLDSSGKYSPETWTSLRRDLLAKSYAGTDESYEAIRGMLASLDDPYTRFLDPKEFKEMQIDTSGELTGVGIQITLDKDTKEILVVSPIEGTPASRAGVQPKDVIVSIDGQSTKGMTTEDAVKLIRGQEGTQVTLGLRRKGEVVTVPLKRARIEIHAVESRLNTTGNGKKVGYIRLKQFNANAAREMRSAIRELETEGAEGYVLDLRSNPGGLLEASIDIARQWLDEGTIVSTKTRDGIQ
;
A
#
# COMPACT_ATOMS: atom_id res chain seq x y z
N MET A 1 27.10 27.36 16.68
CA MET A 1 26.70 25.95 16.49
C MET A 1 25.32 25.97 15.86
N THR A 2 25.29 25.82 14.53
CA THR A 2 24.06 25.88 13.71
C THR A 2 23.63 24.48 13.41
N THR A 3 22.50 24.05 13.93
CA THR A 3 21.87 22.76 13.66
C THR A 3 21.19 22.81 12.30
N LYS A 4 21.70 21.97 11.40
CA LYS A 4 21.20 21.78 10.03
C LYS A 4 20.01 20.83 10.06
N SER A 5 18.85 21.33 9.62
CA SER A 5 17.63 20.55 9.38
C SER A 5 17.87 19.48 8.29
N PRO A 6 17.33 18.26 8.41
CA PRO A 6 17.40 17.29 7.33
C PRO A 6 16.46 17.70 6.19
N ARG A 7 17.00 17.83 5.00
CA ARG A 7 16.27 18.05 3.75
C ARG A 7 15.49 16.78 3.39
N ASP A 8 14.19 16.94 3.20
CA ASP A 8 13.32 15.98 2.53
C ASP A 8 13.85 15.70 1.12
N SER A 9 14.43 14.53 0.93
CA SER A 9 14.73 14.03 -0.40
C SER A 9 13.44 13.41 -0.96
N GLN A 10 12.76 14.14 -1.83
CA GLN A 10 11.70 13.57 -2.67
C GLN A 10 12.37 12.58 -3.64
N HIS A 11 12.29 11.32 -3.30
CA HIS A 11 12.65 10.24 -4.24
C HIS A 11 11.43 9.98 -5.12
N ASN A 12 11.50 10.42 -6.36
CA ASN A 12 10.62 9.94 -7.42
C ASN A 12 11.00 8.48 -7.71
N GLY A 13 10.40 7.56 -6.95
CA GLY A 13 10.60 6.12 -7.16
C GLY A 13 9.73 5.62 -8.30
N LEU A 14 10.37 5.12 -9.36
CA LEU A 14 9.70 4.31 -10.37
C LEU A 14 9.70 2.87 -9.86
N LEU A 15 8.53 2.27 -9.69
CA LEU A 15 8.40 0.87 -9.28
C LEU A 15 7.87 0.05 -10.45
N LEU A 16 8.58 -0.99 -10.83
CA LEU A 16 8.11 -2.06 -11.67
C LEU A 16 7.93 -3.31 -10.81
N ILE A 17 6.73 -3.88 -10.81
CA ILE A 17 6.44 -5.14 -10.13
C ILE A 17 6.53 -6.25 -11.18
N LEU A 18 7.54 -7.10 -11.05
CA LEU A 18 7.68 -8.30 -11.86
C LEU A 18 7.18 -9.50 -11.03
N GLY A 19 6.15 -10.15 -11.49
CA GLY A 19 5.58 -11.33 -10.83
C GLY A 19 5.98 -12.61 -11.55
N ALA A 20 6.47 -13.58 -10.82
CA ALA A 20 6.53 -14.96 -11.26
C ALA A 20 5.64 -15.80 -10.34
N GLY A 21 4.59 -16.36 -10.91
CA GLY A 21 3.72 -17.41 -10.36
C GLY A 21 3.46 -17.42 -8.85
N GLY A 22 2.43 -16.71 -8.40
CA GLY A 22 1.79 -16.98 -7.11
C GLY A 22 2.22 -16.14 -5.91
N LEU A 23 3.32 -15.42 -5.94
CA LEU A 23 3.75 -14.49 -4.91
C LEU A 23 4.31 -13.24 -5.58
N THR A 24 3.66 -12.11 -5.41
CA THR A 24 4.10 -10.81 -5.93
C THR A 24 5.35 -10.35 -5.18
N ALA A 25 6.52 -10.60 -5.76
CA ALA A 25 7.74 -9.92 -5.34
C ALA A 25 7.73 -8.51 -5.93
N ALA A 26 7.46 -7.49 -5.12
CA ALA A 26 7.65 -6.11 -5.51
C ALA A 26 9.15 -5.80 -5.45
N ILE A 27 9.83 -5.72 -6.59
CA ILE A 27 11.18 -5.22 -6.64
C ILE A 27 11.09 -3.70 -6.69
N ALA A 28 11.21 -3.06 -5.52
CA ALA A 28 11.46 -1.63 -5.46
C ALA A 28 12.92 -1.42 -5.83
N VAL A 29 13.19 -0.99 -7.06
CA VAL A 29 14.53 -0.52 -7.43
C VAL A 29 14.68 0.91 -6.91
N ALA A 30 14.97 1.02 -5.60
CA ALA A 30 15.69 2.17 -5.10
C ALA A 30 17.12 1.99 -5.62
N ALA A 31 17.56 2.83 -6.55
CA ALA A 31 18.93 2.80 -7.03
C ALA A 31 19.89 3.00 -5.84
N PRO A 32 20.69 1.98 -5.44
CA PRO A 32 21.79 2.22 -4.50
C PRO A 32 22.84 2.99 -5.29
N GLY A 33 23.34 4.09 -4.72
CA GLY A 33 24.29 4.99 -5.32
C GLY A 33 25.50 4.27 -5.87
N LEU A 34 25.56 4.13 -7.18
CA LEU A 34 26.80 4.03 -7.93
C LEU A 34 27.33 5.46 -8.04
N GLY A 35 28.47 5.70 -7.39
CA GLY A 35 29.17 6.96 -7.44
C GLY A 35 29.47 7.36 -8.88
N LEU A 36 28.71 8.31 -9.39
CA LEU A 36 29.03 9.07 -10.58
C LEU A 36 29.46 10.47 -10.14
N PRO A 37 30.41 11.10 -10.88
CA PRO A 37 30.95 12.38 -10.48
C PRO A 37 29.86 13.45 -10.45
N SER A 38 29.94 14.29 -9.42
CA SER A 38 29.08 15.43 -9.20
C SER A 38 29.06 16.38 -10.40
N THR A 39 28.00 16.32 -11.19
CA THR A 39 27.61 17.38 -12.10
C THR A 39 26.25 17.90 -11.71
N ASN A 40 26.20 19.17 -11.36
CA ASN A 40 25.09 20.10 -11.22
C ASN A 40 23.68 19.49 -11.12
N SER A 41 23.07 19.69 -9.95
CA SER A 41 21.65 19.46 -9.68
C SER A 41 20.76 20.35 -10.55
N SER A 42 20.56 19.98 -11.80
CA SER A 42 19.37 20.33 -12.56
C SER A 42 18.31 19.27 -12.25
N SER A 43 17.11 19.70 -11.92
CA SER A 43 15.92 18.87 -11.76
C SER A 43 15.79 17.96 -12.99
N ILE A 44 16.12 16.67 -12.83
CA ILE A 44 15.95 15.67 -13.88
C ILE A 44 14.44 15.41 -13.93
N THR A 45 13.73 16.18 -14.73
CA THR A 45 12.45 15.80 -15.28
C THR A 45 12.75 14.74 -16.32
N ASN A 46 12.65 13.45 -15.95
CA ASN A 46 12.78 12.37 -16.91
C ASN A 46 11.82 12.64 -18.06
N SER A 47 12.32 12.71 -19.29
CA SER A 47 11.44 12.88 -20.44
C SER A 47 10.51 11.67 -20.56
N PRO A 48 9.28 11.79 -21.11
CA PRO A 48 8.38 10.67 -21.30
C PRO A 48 9.05 9.45 -21.95
N LYS A 49 9.96 9.66 -22.88
CA LYS A 49 10.69 8.59 -23.57
C LYS A 49 11.75 7.92 -22.67
N GLU A 50 12.38 8.66 -21.78
CA GLU A 50 13.33 8.09 -20.82
C GLU A 50 12.65 7.12 -19.85
N VAL A 51 11.46 7.47 -19.38
CA VAL A 51 10.69 6.58 -18.49
C VAL A 51 10.31 5.29 -19.22
N ILE A 52 9.83 5.38 -20.46
CA ILE A 52 9.54 4.20 -21.30
C ILE A 52 10.78 3.32 -21.46
N ASP A 53 11.93 3.95 -21.77
CA ASP A 53 13.17 3.23 -22.00
C ASP A 53 13.69 2.53 -20.74
N GLN A 54 13.60 3.18 -19.59
CA GLN A 54 13.96 2.58 -18.29
C GLN A 54 13.10 1.36 -17.96
N VAL A 55 11.78 1.45 -18.13
CA VAL A 55 10.88 0.31 -17.91
C VAL A 55 11.19 -0.83 -18.88
N TRP A 56 11.42 -0.51 -20.16
CA TRP A 56 11.82 -1.48 -21.15
C TRP A 56 13.11 -2.23 -20.76
N GLN A 57 14.14 -1.48 -20.31
CA GLN A 57 15.42 -2.06 -19.89
C GLN A 57 15.28 -2.99 -18.68
N ILE A 58 14.45 -2.61 -17.68
CA ILE A 58 14.20 -3.44 -16.50
C ILE A 58 13.59 -4.79 -16.92
N VAL A 59 12.55 -4.76 -17.75
CA VAL A 59 11.93 -5.99 -18.26
C VAL A 59 12.92 -6.81 -19.08
N TYR A 60 13.67 -6.17 -19.98
CA TYR A 60 14.65 -6.86 -20.80
C TYR A 60 15.72 -7.59 -19.97
N ARG A 61 16.13 -7.00 -18.85
CA ARG A 61 17.12 -7.57 -17.96
C ARG A 61 16.53 -8.62 -17.02
N ASP A 62 15.40 -8.33 -16.38
CA ASP A 62 14.96 -9.03 -15.17
C ASP A 62 13.72 -9.92 -15.39
N PHE A 63 12.92 -9.71 -16.45
CA PHE A 63 11.72 -10.48 -16.67
C PHE A 63 12.04 -11.96 -16.96
N LEU A 64 11.52 -12.85 -16.09
CA LEU A 64 11.60 -14.29 -16.28
C LEU A 64 10.31 -14.79 -16.94
N ASP A 65 10.39 -15.08 -18.24
CA ASP A 65 9.26 -15.65 -18.96
C ASP A 65 9.05 -17.12 -18.58
N SER A 66 7.97 -17.38 -17.86
CA SER A 66 7.51 -18.73 -17.55
C SER A 66 6.54 -19.29 -18.58
N SER A 67 6.02 -18.45 -19.49
CA SER A 67 5.01 -18.80 -20.49
C SER A 67 5.58 -19.22 -21.84
N GLY A 68 6.84 -18.85 -22.12
CA GLY A 68 7.49 -19.03 -23.42
C GLY A 68 6.96 -18.08 -24.51
N LYS A 69 6.23 -17.04 -24.13
CA LYS A 69 5.64 -16.06 -25.06
C LYS A 69 6.52 -14.84 -25.30
N TYR A 70 7.47 -14.60 -24.42
CA TYR A 70 8.38 -13.46 -24.52
C TYR A 70 9.38 -13.66 -25.67
N SER A 71 9.42 -12.73 -26.62
CA SER A 71 10.42 -12.68 -27.69
C SER A 71 11.29 -11.41 -27.53
N PRO A 72 12.60 -11.55 -27.36
CA PRO A 72 13.53 -10.42 -27.31
C PRO A 72 13.45 -9.51 -28.55
N GLU A 73 13.21 -10.12 -29.72
CA GLU A 73 13.12 -9.39 -31.01
C GLU A 73 11.85 -8.54 -31.03
N THR A 74 10.71 -9.11 -30.66
CA THR A 74 9.44 -8.39 -30.57
C THR A 74 9.54 -7.29 -29.54
N TRP A 75 10.16 -7.56 -28.39
CA TRP A 75 10.36 -6.58 -27.32
C TRP A 75 11.25 -5.41 -27.76
N THR A 76 12.33 -5.69 -28.51
CA THR A 76 13.21 -4.67 -29.09
C THR A 76 12.49 -3.83 -30.16
N SER A 77 11.66 -4.46 -31.00
CA SER A 77 10.87 -3.73 -31.99
C SER A 77 9.88 -2.78 -31.31
N LEU A 78 9.19 -3.25 -30.29
CA LEU A 78 8.21 -2.47 -29.51
C LEU A 78 8.88 -1.23 -28.88
N ARG A 79 10.08 -1.38 -28.31
CA ARG A 79 10.88 -0.23 -27.82
C ARG A 79 11.09 0.82 -28.89
N ARG A 80 11.59 0.41 -30.05
CA ARG A 80 11.86 1.31 -31.17
C ARG A 80 10.60 2.06 -31.57
N ASP A 81 9.47 1.36 -31.69
CA ASP A 81 8.20 1.94 -32.10
C ASP A 81 7.65 2.94 -31.07
N LEU A 82 7.80 2.64 -29.78
CA LEU A 82 7.39 3.54 -28.71
C LEU A 82 8.30 4.78 -28.63
N LEU A 83 9.61 4.62 -28.76
CA LEU A 83 10.54 5.75 -28.72
C LEU A 83 10.46 6.66 -29.98
N ALA A 84 9.92 6.15 -31.09
CA ALA A 84 9.64 6.93 -32.29
C ALA A 84 8.43 7.86 -32.16
N LYS A 85 7.50 7.54 -31.25
CA LYS A 85 6.30 8.36 -31.01
C LYS A 85 6.62 9.68 -30.30
N SER A 86 5.73 10.66 -30.41
CA SER A 86 5.72 11.86 -29.59
C SER A 86 4.69 11.70 -28.49
N TYR A 87 4.98 12.23 -27.32
CA TYR A 87 4.11 12.18 -26.14
C TYR A 87 3.85 13.60 -25.66
N ALA A 88 2.59 13.97 -25.46
CA ALA A 88 2.21 15.29 -24.98
C ALA A 88 2.58 15.51 -23.50
N GLY A 89 2.74 14.43 -22.73
CA GLY A 89 3.11 14.48 -21.33
C GLY A 89 3.38 13.10 -20.72
N THR A 90 3.59 13.09 -19.42
CA THR A 90 3.89 11.87 -18.66
C THR A 90 2.74 10.86 -18.67
N ASP A 91 1.49 11.31 -18.64
CA ASP A 91 0.32 10.44 -18.61
C ASP A 91 0.23 9.56 -19.86
N GLU A 92 0.49 10.14 -21.05
CA GLU A 92 0.55 9.36 -22.30
C GLU A 92 1.68 8.32 -22.28
N SER A 93 2.82 8.66 -21.67
CA SER A 93 3.94 7.70 -21.53
C SER A 93 3.57 6.57 -20.57
N TYR A 94 2.83 6.83 -19.51
CA TYR A 94 2.36 5.81 -18.57
C TYR A 94 1.38 4.85 -19.24
N GLU A 95 0.45 5.35 -20.05
CA GLU A 95 -0.43 4.50 -20.84
C GLU A 95 0.34 3.65 -21.86
N ALA A 96 1.35 4.23 -22.53
CA ALA A 96 2.22 3.49 -23.44
C ALA A 96 3.01 2.38 -22.71
N ILE A 97 3.48 2.64 -21.48
CA ILE A 97 4.14 1.65 -20.63
C ILE A 97 3.16 0.54 -20.24
N ARG A 98 1.94 0.87 -19.80
CA ARG A 98 0.93 -0.14 -19.47
C ARG A 98 0.62 -1.03 -20.68
N GLY A 99 0.47 -0.45 -21.87
CA GLY A 99 0.29 -1.18 -23.13
C GLY A 99 1.49 -2.07 -23.48
N MET A 100 2.70 -1.57 -23.26
CA MET A 100 3.94 -2.35 -23.46
C MET A 100 3.98 -3.55 -22.53
N LEU A 101 3.71 -3.39 -21.25
CA LEU A 101 3.71 -4.47 -20.26
C LEU A 101 2.58 -5.48 -20.49
N ALA A 102 1.42 -5.04 -20.97
CA ALA A 102 0.32 -5.94 -21.31
C ALA A 102 0.69 -6.95 -22.42
N SER A 103 1.66 -6.61 -23.29
CA SER A 103 2.15 -7.52 -24.33
C SER A 103 2.96 -8.71 -23.80
N LEU A 104 3.36 -8.68 -22.52
CA LEU A 104 4.04 -9.81 -21.84
C LEU A 104 3.07 -10.94 -21.51
N ASP A 105 1.76 -10.67 -21.52
CA ASP A 105 0.70 -11.61 -21.10
C ASP A 105 0.96 -12.24 -19.71
N ASP A 106 1.54 -11.41 -18.81
CA ASP A 106 1.78 -11.76 -17.42
C ASP A 106 0.90 -10.91 -16.51
N PRO A 107 -0.07 -11.50 -15.81
CA PRO A 107 -1.02 -10.76 -14.96
C PRO A 107 -0.37 -10.12 -13.72
N TYR A 108 0.87 -10.49 -13.41
CA TYR A 108 1.59 -10.01 -12.24
C TYR A 108 2.57 -8.88 -12.56
N THR A 109 2.95 -8.70 -13.82
CA THR A 109 3.80 -7.59 -14.26
C THR A 109 2.96 -6.36 -14.51
N ARG A 110 3.18 -5.31 -13.72
CA ARG A 110 2.46 -4.04 -13.86
C ARG A 110 3.36 -2.84 -13.57
N PHE A 111 3.00 -1.73 -14.16
CA PHE A 111 3.57 -0.43 -13.87
C PHE A 111 2.70 0.31 -12.87
N LEU A 112 3.32 0.93 -11.89
CA LEU A 112 2.68 1.87 -10.97
C LEU A 112 3.25 3.25 -11.26
N ASP A 113 2.40 4.20 -11.58
CA ASP A 113 2.80 5.59 -11.66
C ASP A 113 3.15 6.15 -10.26
N PRO A 114 3.76 7.33 -10.15
CA PRO A 114 4.19 7.87 -8.85
C PRO A 114 3.07 8.01 -7.84
N LYS A 115 1.83 8.25 -8.28
CA LYS A 115 0.66 8.37 -7.42
C LYS A 115 0.21 6.99 -6.92
N GLU A 116 0.05 6.03 -7.82
CA GLU A 116 -0.30 4.63 -7.48
C GLU A 116 0.78 4.01 -6.56
N PHE A 117 2.05 4.30 -6.83
CA PHE A 117 3.16 3.87 -5.98
C PHE A 117 3.08 4.45 -4.57
N LYS A 118 2.78 5.75 -4.44
CA LYS A 118 2.60 6.40 -3.15
C LYS A 118 1.39 5.82 -2.38
N GLU A 119 0.29 5.55 -3.07
CA GLU A 119 -0.88 4.89 -2.48
C GLU A 119 -0.51 3.49 -1.97
N MET A 120 0.19 2.70 -2.77
CA MET A 120 0.68 1.38 -2.35
C MET A 120 1.63 1.46 -1.15
N GLN A 121 2.54 2.44 -1.11
CA GLN A 121 3.42 2.66 0.04
C GLN A 121 2.63 2.97 1.31
N ILE A 122 1.60 3.83 1.22
CA ILE A 122 0.71 4.15 2.35
C ILE A 122 -0.01 2.89 2.82
N ASP A 123 -0.58 2.12 1.89
CA ASP A 123 -1.34 0.90 2.22
C ASP A 123 -0.48 -0.19 2.86
N THR A 124 0.80 -0.27 2.50
CA THR A 124 1.73 -1.26 3.03
C THR A 124 2.55 -0.78 4.23
N SER A 125 2.59 0.53 4.51
CA SER A 125 3.31 1.08 5.67
C SER A 125 2.72 0.66 7.02
N GLY A 126 1.43 0.32 7.05
CA GLY A 126 0.69 0.11 8.29
C GLY A 126 0.33 1.41 9.01
N GLU A 127 0.48 2.54 8.34
CA GLU A 127 0.20 3.86 8.87
C GLU A 127 -0.42 4.75 7.81
N LEU A 128 -1.31 5.60 8.21
CA LEU A 128 -1.86 6.64 7.34
C LEU A 128 -1.95 7.97 8.09
N THR A 129 -1.91 9.07 7.35
CA THR A 129 -2.18 10.38 7.92
C THR A 129 -3.61 10.79 7.64
N GLY A 130 -4.36 11.08 8.68
CA GLY A 130 -5.77 11.42 8.58
C GLY A 130 -6.41 11.64 9.94
N VAL A 131 -7.71 11.40 10.03
CA VAL A 131 -8.47 11.60 11.27
C VAL A 131 -8.91 10.28 11.93
N GLY A 132 -8.71 9.13 11.28
CA GLY A 132 -9.03 7.81 11.82
C GLY A 132 -10.51 7.46 11.75
N ILE A 133 -11.10 7.52 10.57
CA ILE A 133 -12.46 7.06 10.30
C ILE A 133 -12.47 6.04 9.14
N GLN A 134 -13.29 5.02 9.28
CA GLN A 134 -13.66 4.14 8.18
C GLN A 134 -14.95 4.65 7.57
N ILE A 135 -14.98 4.85 6.26
CA ILE A 135 -16.14 5.37 5.54
C ILE A 135 -16.55 4.42 4.42
N THR A 136 -17.81 4.49 4.04
CA THR A 136 -18.38 3.77 2.90
C THR A 136 -19.41 4.64 2.20
N LEU A 137 -19.71 4.32 0.94
CA LEU A 137 -20.85 4.91 0.24
C LEU A 137 -22.09 4.07 0.52
N ASP A 138 -23.14 4.69 1.05
CA ASP A 138 -24.43 4.03 1.22
C ASP A 138 -25.01 3.66 -0.16
N LYS A 139 -25.47 2.42 -0.29
CA LYS A 139 -25.93 1.91 -1.61
C LYS A 139 -27.23 2.54 -2.08
N ASP A 140 -28.08 2.92 -1.13
CA ASP A 140 -29.42 3.44 -1.42
C ASP A 140 -29.43 4.95 -1.51
N THR A 141 -28.86 5.64 -0.53
CA THR A 141 -28.86 7.12 -0.46
C THR A 141 -27.71 7.77 -1.23
N LYS A 142 -26.65 6.98 -1.59
CA LYS A 142 -25.43 7.49 -2.21
C LYS A 142 -24.70 8.54 -1.34
N GLU A 143 -24.91 8.48 -0.04
CA GLU A 143 -24.26 9.35 0.93
C GLU A 143 -23.03 8.67 1.55
N ILE A 144 -22.07 9.47 1.99
CA ILE A 144 -20.87 8.96 2.65
C ILE A 144 -21.16 8.72 4.13
N LEU A 145 -21.08 7.46 4.53
CA LEU A 145 -21.36 6.99 5.89
C LEU A 145 -20.07 6.69 6.64
N VAL A 146 -20.02 7.07 7.91
CA VAL A 146 -19.02 6.57 8.85
C VAL A 146 -19.40 5.15 9.26
N VAL A 147 -18.56 4.18 8.90
CA VAL A 147 -18.67 2.78 9.35
C VAL A 147 -18.30 2.71 10.82
N SER A 148 -17.10 3.22 11.16
CA SER A 148 -16.63 3.34 12.54
C SER A 148 -15.47 4.31 12.62
N PRO A 149 -15.32 5.08 13.72
CA PRO A 149 -14.05 5.69 14.07
C PRO A 149 -13.08 4.60 14.56
N ILE A 150 -11.79 4.79 14.28
CA ILE A 150 -10.72 3.95 14.80
C ILE A 150 -10.42 4.42 16.23
N GLU A 151 -10.34 3.50 17.18
CA GLU A 151 -10.08 3.80 18.57
C GLU A 151 -8.76 4.56 18.79
N GLY A 152 -8.71 5.50 19.72
CA GLY A 152 -7.52 6.29 20.02
C GLY A 152 -7.17 7.36 18.99
N THR A 153 -7.97 7.54 17.92
CA THR A 153 -7.72 8.52 16.85
C THR A 153 -8.41 9.87 17.11
N PRO A 154 -8.06 10.94 16.37
CA PRO A 154 -8.73 12.22 16.48
C PRO A 154 -10.24 12.15 16.34
N ALA A 155 -10.76 11.37 15.38
CA ALA A 155 -12.19 11.22 15.19
C ALA A 155 -12.90 10.52 16.36
N SER A 156 -12.28 9.46 16.90
CA SER A 156 -12.79 8.76 18.08
C SER A 156 -12.86 9.70 19.30
N ARG A 157 -11.79 10.44 19.56
CA ARG A 157 -11.73 11.44 20.67
C ARG A 157 -12.71 12.58 20.51
N ALA A 158 -13.02 12.97 19.27
CA ALA A 158 -13.98 14.04 18.97
C ALA A 158 -15.45 13.55 18.98
N GLY A 159 -15.70 12.26 19.27
CA GLY A 159 -17.04 11.71 19.40
C GLY A 159 -17.74 11.47 18.05
N VAL A 160 -16.99 11.24 16.96
CA VAL A 160 -17.54 10.73 15.71
C VAL A 160 -18.11 9.33 15.98
N GLN A 161 -19.28 9.04 15.43
CA GLN A 161 -20.01 7.81 15.70
C GLN A 161 -20.27 6.97 14.44
N PRO A 162 -20.40 5.65 14.56
CA PRO A 162 -20.94 4.82 13.48
C PRO A 162 -22.30 5.35 13.02
N LYS A 163 -22.54 5.30 11.71
CA LYS A 163 -23.74 5.80 11.02
C LYS A 163 -23.86 7.32 10.96
N ASP A 164 -22.88 8.11 11.38
CA ASP A 164 -22.83 9.52 11.02
C ASP A 164 -22.73 9.63 9.49
N VAL A 165 -23.50 10.53 8.89
CA VAL A 165 -23.41 10.86 7.47
C VAL A 165 -22.50 12.07 7.31
N ILE A 166 -21.43 11.96 6.56
CA ILE A 166 -20.57 13.10 6.24
C ILE A 166 -21.25 13.92 5.14
N VAL A 167 -21.77 15.08 5.50
CA VAL A 167 -22.48 15.97 4.57
C VAL A 167 -21.59 17.07 4.01
N SER A 168 -20.49 17.40 4.70
CA SER A 168 -19.49 18.34 4.18
C SER A 168 -18.09 18.06 4.75
N ILE A 169 -17.06 18.47 3.99
CA ILE A 169 -15.65 18.42 4.35
C ILE A 169 -15.06 19.81 4.05
N ASP A 170 -14.55 20.50 5.06
CA ASP A 170 -14.06 21.88 4.98
C ASP A 170 -15.07 22.85 4.29
N GLY A 171 -16.36 22.66 4.59
CA GLY A 171 -17.46 23.43 3.99
C GLY A 171 -17.90 22.99 2.59
N GLN A 172 -17.14 22.11 1.94
CA GLN A 172 -17.52 21.55 0.63
C GLN A 172 -18.52 20.41 0.82
N SER A 173 -19.67 20.46 0.11
CA SER A 173 -20.69 19.40 0.15
C SER A 173 -20.16 18.09 -0.41
N THR A 174 -20.47 16.99 0.27
CA THR A 174 -20.10 15.63 -0.16
C THR A 174 -21.12 15.01 -1.12
N LYS A 175 -22.19 15.74 -1.47
CA LYS A 175 -23.22 15.23 -2.38
C LYS A 175 -22.64 14.89 -3.76
N GLY A 176 -22.75 13.62 -4.15
CA GLY A 176 -22.24 13.11 -5.42
C GLY A 176 -20.73 12.79 -5.42
N MET A 177 -20.04 12.95 -4.29
CA MET A 177 -18.64 12.49 -4.14
C MET A 177 -18.57 10.98 -4.06
N THR A 178 -17.48 10.43 -4.58
CA THR A 178 -17.07 9.05 -4.29
C THR A 178 -16.40 8.94 -2.92
N THR A 179 -16.23 7.73 -2.40
CA THR A 179 -15.42 7.50 -1.19
C THR A 179 -13.98 7.97 -1.34
N GLU A 180 -13.42 7.77 -2.54
CA GLU A 180 -12.06 8.19 -2.88
C GLU A 180 -11.90 9.71 -2.84
N ASP A 181 -12.88 10.47 -3.36
CA ASP A 181 -12.87 11.93 -3.32
C ASP A 181 -12.93 12.45 -1.87
N ALA A 182 -13.81 11.87 -1.05
CA ALA A 182 -13.89 12.21 0.36
C ALA A 182 -12.60 11.87 1.11
N VAL A 183 -11.99 10.71 0.86
CA VAL A 183 -10.71 10.30 1.46
C VAL A 183 -9.60 11.28 1.10
N LYS A 184 -9.52 11.75 -0.17
CA LYS A 184 -8.52 12.76 -0.59
C LYS A 184 -8.64 14.06 0.19
N LEU A 185 -9.87 14.52 0.48
CA LEU A 185 -10.11 15.74 1.25
C LEU A 185 -9.86 15.55 2.76
N ILE A 186 -10.20 14.38 3.31
CA ILE A 186 -10.03 14.06 4.73
C ILE A 186 -8.56 13.83 5.07
N ARG A 187 -7.81 13.14 4.21
CA ARG A 187 -6.35 12.95 4.34
C ARG A 187 -5.63 14.28 4.14
N GLY A 188 -4.38 14.36 4.57
CA GLY A 188 -3.53 15.55 4.40
C GLY A 188 -2.33 15.49 5.32
N GLN A 189 -1.56 16.56 5.35
CA GLN A 189 -0.37 16.66 6.18
C GLN A 189 -0.71 16.55 7.66
N GLU A 190 0.10 15.80 8.41
CA GLU A 190 -0.01 15.68 9.85
C GLU A 190 -0.01 17.06 10.53
N GLY A 191 -0.85 17.22 11.54
CA GLY A 191 -0.97 18.46 12.30
C GLY A 191 -1.91 19.49 11.66
N THR A 192 -2.29 19.37 10.41
CA THR A 192 -3.29 20.25 9.77
C THR A 192 -4.71 19.90 10.21
N GLN A 193 -5.63 20.84 10.08
CA GLN A 193 -7.02 20.67 10.47
C GLN A 193 -7.89 20.32 9.26
N VAL A 194 -8.92 19.52 9.49
CA VAL A 194 -10.06 19.30 8.60
C VAL A 194 -11.35 19.39 9.40
N THR A 195 -12.38 20.00 8.83
CA THR A 195 -13.67 20.18 9.50
C THR A 195 -14.72 19.31 8.80
N LEU A 196 -15.33 18.37 9.55
CA LEU A 196 -16.40 17.53 9.03
C LEU A 196 -17.76 18.05 9.47
N GLY A 197 -18.70 18.21 8.54
CA GLY A 197 -20.12 18.33 8.82
C GLY A 197 -20.73 16.95 8.88
N LEU A 198 -21.21 16.54 10.05
CA LEU A 198 -21.77 15.22 10.31
C LEU A 198 -23.26 15.32 10.57
N ARG A 199 -24.11 14.63 9.79
CA ARG A 199 -25.54 14.52 10.09
C ARG A 199 -25.77 13.30 10.96
N ARG A 200 -26.29 13.55 12.17
CA ARG A 200 -26.62 12.55 13.18
C ARG A 200 -28.05 12.74 13.66
N LYS A 201 -28.90 11.75 13.53
CA LYS A 201 -30.32 11.81 13.93
C LYS A 201 -31.07 13.03 13.36
N GLY A 202 -30.72 13.46 12.16
CA GLY A 202 -31.35 14.60 11.48
C GLY A 202 -30.67 15.97 11.73
N GLU A 203 -29.83 16.11 12.73
CA GLU A 203 -29.09 17.33 13.04
C GLU A 203 -27.69 17.31 12.42
N VAL A 204 -27.20 18.47 12.01
CA VAL A 204 -25.83 18.59 11.49
C VAL A 204 -24.93 19.17 12.56
N VAL A 205 -23.88 18.43 12.91
CA VAL A 205 -22.84 18.80 13.86
C VAL A 205 -21.54 19.06 13.12
N THR A 206 -20.90 20.18 13.38
CA THR A 206 -19.59 20.51 12.82
C THR A 206 -18.48 20.05 13.78
N VAL A 207 -17.59 19.20 13.26
CA VAL A 207 -16.51 18.58 14.06
C VAL A 207 -15.16 18.94 13.46
N PRO A 208 -14.40 19.86 14.09
CA PRO A 208 -13.03 20.14 13.70
C PRO A 208 -12.11 19.02 14.20
N LEU A 209 -11.27 18.51 13.29
CA LEU A 209 -10.38 17.37 13.53
C LEU A 209 -8.96 17.74 13.11
N LYS A 210 -7.98 17.49 13.97
CA LYS A 210 -6.57 17.62 13.62
C LYS A 210 -6.08 16.31 13.01
N ARG A 211 -5.51 16.36 11.81
CA ARG A 211 -4.92 15.19 11.17
C ARG A 211 -3.73 14.68 11.98
N ALA A 212 -3.68 13.38 12.16
CA ALA A 212 -2.62 12.71 12.90
C ALA A 212 -2.16 11.47 12.14
N ARG A 213 -1.02 10.94 12.53
CA ARG A 213 -0.57 9.62 12.12
C ARG A 213 -1.45 8.57 12.80
N ILE A 214 -2.09 7.72 12.00
CA ILE A 214 -3.00 6.66 12.44
C ILE A 214 -2.32 5.33 12.18
N GLU A 215 -2.06 4.59 13.23
CA GLU A 215 -1.53 3.22 13.11
C GLU A 215 -2.66 2.26 12.74
N ILE A 216 -2.44 1.48 11.69
CA ILE A 216 -3.39 0.47 11.23
C ILE A 216 -2.94 -0.89 11.76
N HIS A 217 -3.68 -1.41 12.73
CA HIS A 217 -3.39 -2.72 13.28
C HIS A 217 -3.68 -3.85 12.29
N ALA A 218 -2.61 -4.56 11.92
CA ALA A 218 -2.66 -5.71 11.02
C ALA A 218 -3.18 -6.98 11.71
N VAL A 219 -3.02 -7.08 13.03
CA VAL A 219 -3.31 -8.27 13.82
C VAL A 219 -4.43 -8.00 14.82
N GLU A 220 -5.36 -8.94 14.91
CA GLU A 220 -6.35 -9.05 15.98
C GLU A 220 -6.17 -10.42 16.67
N SER A 221 -6.18 -10.44 18.01
CA SER A 221 -6.03 -11.68 18.77
C SER A 221 -7.07 -11.81 19.86
N ARG A 222 -7.38 -13.04 20.22
CA ARG A 222 -8.23 -13.37 21.37
C ARG A 222 -7.96 -14.79 21.84
N LEU A 223 -8.09 -15.03 23.16
CA LEU A 223 -8.09 -16.36 23.72
C LEU A 223 -9.50 -16.96 23.66
N ASN A 224 -9.63 -18.17 23.16
CA ASN A 224 -10.87 -18.95 23.16
C ASN A 224 -10.70 -20.20 24.02
N THR A 225 -11.73 -20.56 24.77
CA THR A 225 -11.77 -21.85 25.47
C THR A 225 -12.69 -22.79 24.71
N THR A 226 -12.16 -23.96 24.38
CA THR A 226 -12.92 -25.01 23.69
C THR A 226 -13.85 -25.75 24.66
N GLY A 227 -14.82 -26.50 24.13
CA GLY A 227 -15.77 -27.25 24.96
C GLY A 227 -15.15 -28.33 25.90
N ASN A 228 -13.90 -28.72 25.63
CA ASN A 228 -13.11 -29.64 26.48
C ASN A 228 -12.13 -28.88 27.41
N GLY A 229 -12.28 -27.57 27.56
CA GLY A 229 -11.51 -26.75 28.48
C GLY A 229 -10.13 -26.30 27.98
N LYS A 230 -9.72 -26.70 26.78
CA LYS A 230 -8.43 -26.24 26.22
C LYS A 230 -8.48 -24.79 25.78
N LYS A 231 -7.41 -24.07 26.03
CA LYS A 231 -7.23 -22.68 25.64
C LYS A 231 -6.57 -22.60 24.27
N VAL A 232 -7.21 -21.90 23.33
CA VAL A 232 -6.72 -21.73 21.96
C VAL A 232 -6.62 -20.25 21.63
N GLY A 233 -5.43 -19.81 21.27
CA GLY A 233 -5.16 -18.47 20.76
C GLY A 233 -5.68 -18.34 19.31
N TYR A 234 -6.65 -17.47 19.09
CA TYR A 234 -7.08 -17.09 17.75
C TYR A 234 -6.41 -15.80 17.35
N ILE A 235 -5.70 -15.82 16.22
CA ILE A 235 -5.00 -14.66 15.67
C ILE A 235 -5.50 -14.46 14.23
N ARG A 236 -6.05 -13.28 13.95
CA ARG A 236 -6.44 -12.87 12.61
C ARG A 236 -5.41 -11.87 12.07
N LEU A 237 -4.75 -12.22 10.98
CA LEU A 237 -3.86 -11.33 10.25
C LEU A 237 -4.62 -10.74 9.06
N LYS A 238 -4.91 -9.44 9.11
CA LYS A 238 -5.69 -8.72 8.09
C LYS A 238 -4.87 -8.37 6.85
N GLN A 239 -3.58 -8.06 7.03
CA GLN A 239 -2.68 -7.67 5.94
C GLN A 239 -1.21 -7.85 6.37
N PHE A 240 -0.33 -8.10 5.41
CA PHE A 240 1.12 -8.13 5.65
C PHE A 240 1.72 -6.73 5.46
N ASN A 241 1.40 -5.79 6.36
CA ASN A 241 2.00 -4.46 6.36
C ASN A 241 3.30 -4.42 7.21
N ALA A 242 3.97 -3.27 7.25
CA ALA A 242 5.24 -3.11 7.95
C ALA A 242 5.18 -3.39 9.47
N ASN A 243 4.00 -3.25 10.09
CA ASN A 243 3.78 -3.52 11.52
C ASN A 243 3.42 -4.99 11.82
N ALA A 244 3.00 -5.75 10.80
CA ALA A 244 2.37 -7.06 10.96
C ALA A 244 3.22 -8.07 11.74
N ALA A 245 4.52 -8.16 11.44
CA ALA A 245 5.42 -9.11 12.11
C ALA A 245 5.65 -8.76 13.59
N ARG A 246 5.72 -7.47 13.91
CA ARG A 246 5.84 -6.99 15.29
C ARG A 246 4.57 -7.27 16.07
N GLU A 247 3.42 -6.95 15.51
CA GLU A 247 2.10 -7.16 16.13
C GLU A 247 1.81 -8.66 16.32
N MET A 248 2.15 -9.50 15.35
CA MET A 248 2.04 -10.95 15.45
C MET A 248 2.81 -11.49 16.65
N ARG A 249 4.07 -11.05 16.81
CA ARG A 249 4.92 -11.46 17.93
C ARG A 249 4.34 -11.04 19.27
N SER A 250 3.77 -9.83 19.35
CA SER A 250 3.12 -9.35 20.58
C SER A 250 1.88 -10.17 20.89
N ALA A 251 1.03 -10.44 19.89
CA ALA A 251 -0.18 -11.25 20.06
C ALA A 251 0.13 -12.68 20.53
N ILE A 252 1.14 -13.33 19.97
CA ILE A 252 1.57 -14.67 20.39
C ILE A 252 2.00 -14.65 21.86
N ARG A 253 2.85 -13.69 22.27
CA ARG A 253 3.35 -13.59 23.66
C ARG A 253 2.21 -13.31 24.66
N GLU A 254 1.26 -12.47 24.32
CA GLU A 254 0.10 -12.18 25.15
C GLU A 254 -0.74 -13.44 25.36
N LEU A 255 -1.05 -14.15 24.28
CA LEU A 255 -1.83 -15.40 24.33
C LEU A 255 -1.08 -16.53 25.08
N GLU A 256 0.25 -16.62 24.97
CA GLU A 256 1.08 -17.52 25.76
C GLU A 256 0.96 -17.22 27.26
N THR A 257 1.02 -15.93 27.62
CA THR A 257 0.87 -15.48 29.02
C THR A 257 -0.52 -15.81 29.58
N GLU A 258 -1.55 -15.76 28.74
CA GLU A 258 -2.93 -16.15 29.08
C GLU A 258 -3.12 -17.67 29.12
N GLY A 259 -2.11 -18.45 28.71
CA GLY A 259 -2.07 -19.91 28.77
C GLY A 259 -2.66 -20.60 27.53
N ALA A 260 -2.49 -20.02 26.36
CA ALA A 260 -2.83 -20.67 25.09
C ALA A 260 -1.99 -21.95 24.91
N GLU A 261 -2.67 -23.07 24.62
CA GLU A 261 -2.06 -24.40 24.38
C GLU A 261 -1.89 -24.69 22.88
N GLY A 262 -2.47 -23.86 22.01
CA GLY A 262 -2.39 -23.97 20.56
C GLY A 262 -2.97 -22.73 19.90
N TYR A 263 -2.79 -22.63 18.58
CA TYR A 263 -3.15 -21.42 17.83
C TYR A 263 -3.97 -21.73 16.59
N VAL A 264 -4.81 -20.76 16.21
CA VAL A 264 -5.48 -20.69 14.91
C VAL A 264 -5.07 -19.37 14.27
N LEU A 265 -4.35 -19.43 13.14
CA LEU A 265 -4.04 -18.27 12.32
C LEU A 265 -5.09 -18.12 11.23
N ASP A 266 -5.84 -17.04 11.27
CA ASP A 266 -6.88 -16.70 10.28
C ASP A 266 -6.35 -15.70 9.25
N LEU A 267 -6.21 -16.16 8.01
CA LEU A 267 -5.77 -15.36 6.85
C LEU A 267 -6.93 -15.09 5.87
N ARG A 268 -8.16 -15.39 6.24
CA ARG A 268 -9.30 -15.15 5.35
C ARG A 268 -9.48 -13.66 5.07
N SER A 269 -9.68 -13.33 3.79
CA SER A 269 -9.78 -11.95 3.28
C SER A 269 -8.51 -11.12 3.49
N ASN A 270 -7.36 -11.76 3.71
CA ASN A 270 -6.07 -11.08 3.69
C ASN A 270 -5.64 -10.88 2.21
N PRO A 271 -5.45 -9.64 1.73
CA PRO A 271 -5.08 -9.37 0.34
C PRO A 271 -3.59 -9.62 0.05
N GLY A 272 -2.78 -9.97 1.07
CA GLY A 272 -1.34 -10.04 0.98
C GLY A 272 -0.64 -8.80 1.57
N GLY A 273 0.48 -8.40 0.96
CA GLY A 273 1.26 -7.23 1.35
C GLY A 273 2.75 -7.43 1.14
N LEU A 274 3.57 -7.01 2.09
CA LEU A 274 5.03 -7.07 2.01
C LEU A 274 5.55 -8.51 2.15
N LEU A 275 6.38 -8.94 1.21
CA LEU A 275 7.03 -10.25 1.25
C LEU A 275 7.88 -10.42 2.52
N GLU A 276 8.69 -9.42 2.86
CA GLU A 276 9.50 -9.44 4.08
C GLU A 276 8.65 -9.66 5.35
N ALA A 277 7.50 -8.98 5.45
CA ALA A 277 6.59 -9.18 6.57
C ALA A 277 6.05 -10.63 6.63
N SER A 278 5.79 -11.24 5.47
CA SER A 278 5.33 -12.64 5.41
C SER A 278 6.43 -13.62 5.84
N ILE A 279 7.66 -13.38 5.42
CA ILE A 279 8.83 -14.17 5.82
C ILE A 279 9.06 -14.05 7.34
N ASP A 280 9.04 -12.83 7.88
CA ASP A 280 9.24 -12.58 9.29
C ASP A 280 8.12 -13.16 10.17
N ILE A 281 6.89 -13.21 9.67
CA ILE A 281 5.79 -13.89 10.35
C ILE A 281 5.99 -15.41 10.28
N ALA A 282 6.31 -15.97 9.11
CA ALA A 282 6.53 -17.41 8.97
C ALA A 282 7.65 -17.92 9.90
N ARG A 283 8.73 -17.15 10.08
CA ARG A 283 9.82 -17.43 11.02
C ARG A 283 9.37 -17.52 12.48
N GLN A 284 8.23 -16.99 12.86
CA GLN A 284 7.70 -17.11 14.23
C GLN A 284 6.97 -18.44 14.46
N TRP A 285 6.69 -19.19 13.38
CA TRP A 285 5.95 -20.45 13.43
C TRP A 285 6.75 -21.66 12.98
N LEU A 286 7.92 -21.45 12.36
CA LEU A 286 8.75 -22.49 11.78
C LEU A 286 10.15 -22.43 12.38
N ASP A 287 10.62 -23.54 12.87
CA ASP A 287 11.96 -23.67 13.44
C ASP A 287 13.04 -23.89 12.37
N GLU A 288 12.67 -24.55 11.26
CA GLU A 288 13.60 -24.91 10.18
C GLU A 288 12.91 -25.00 8.82
N GLY A 289 13.69 -25.06 7.76
CA GLY A 289 13.23 -25.24 6.39
C GLY A 289 13.20 -23.93 5.59
N THR A 290 13.05 -24.07 4.28
CA THR A 290 12.93 -22.93 3.35
C THR A 290 11.52 -22.37 3.42
N ILE A 291 11.38 -21.08 3.67
CA ILE A 291 10.09 -20.39 3.71
C ILE A 291 9.65 -19.99 2.30
N VAL A 292 10.57 -19.42 1.53
CA VAL A 292 10.32 -18.97 0.15
C VAL A 292 11.62 -19.04 -0.65
N SER A 293 11.52 -19.27 -1.93
CA SER A 293 12.62 -19.09 -2.86
C SER A 293 12.15 -18.27 -4.07
N THR A 294 13.02 -17.40 -4.57
CA THR A 294 12.77 -16.61 -5.76
C THR A 294 13.63 -17.11 -6.90
N LYS A 295 13.03 -17.30 -8.08
CA LYS A 295 13.74 -17.67 -9.29
C LYS A 295 13.90 -16.43 -10.17
N THR A 296 15.14 -16.10 -10.48
CA THR A 296 15.50 -15.05 -11.43
C THR A 296 16.12 -15.66 -12.68
N ARG A 297 16.47 -14.85 -13.69
CA ARG A 297 17.25 -15.32 -14.85
C ARG A 297 18.61 -15.90 -14.45
N ASP A 298 19.21 -15.38 -13.38
CA ASP A 298 20.53 -15.76 -12.87
C ASP A 298 20.49 -17.00 -11.96
N GLY A 299 19.30 -17.51 -11.64
CA GLY A 299 19.14 -18.71 -10.81
C GLY A 299 18.10 -18.56 -9.70
N ILE A 300 18.16 -19.48 -8.72
CA ILE A 300 17.28 -19.48 -7.54
C ILE A 300 18.06 -18.83 -6.38
N GLN A 301 17.41 -17.86 -5.75
CA GLN A 301 17.90 -17.19 -4.52
C GLN A 301 17.07 -17.62 -3.33
#